data_03f3088f9ce946bfd02903419c74a4bd
#
_entry.id   03f3088f9ce946bfd02903419c74a4bd
#
_cell.length_a   1.000
_cell.length_b   1.000
_cell.length_c   1.000
_cell.angle_alpha   90.00
_cell.angle_beta   90.00
_cell.angle_gamma   90.00
#
_symmetry.space_group_name_H-M   'P 1'
#
loop_
_entity.id
_entity.type
_entity.pdbx_description
1 polymer ?
#
loop_
_entity_poly.entity_id
_entity_poly.type
_entity_poly.pdbx_seq_one_letter_code
_entity_poly.pdbx_strand_id
1 'polypeptide(L)'
;MKIGIAIGATVVILALVICFVPLVTVPYEVTVDYQDTETYYEDEPYEATETYTETVPLDYEVVKTEAGIEGTTPVVTVVVQNMDTVSGTFTVHLSIRSNIWGQLIYFLDYDEKELDLGPGQMGTATNRADDVNAEESDWSWSYNVTAGTKGVEKERTVTKYRQVEKQRTVTRQRQETHYKRITLLDYLLHYR
;
A
#
# COMPACT_ATOMS: atom_id res chain seq x y z
N MET A 1 82.93 -10.28 67.32
CA MET A 1 82.20 -11.23 66.40
C MET A 1 80.68 -11.21 66.52
N LYS A 2 80.12 -10.98 67.68
CA LYS A 2 78.62 -10.99 67.83
C LYS A 2 77.88 -9.84 67.16
N ILE A 3 78.44 -8.64 67.04
CA ILE A 3 77.77 -7.45 66.39
C ILE A 3 77.66 -7.62 64.87
N GLY A 4 78.70 -8.18 64.23
CA GLY A 4 78.64 -8.39 62.75
C GLY A 4 77.61 -9.40 62.30
N ILE A 5 77.36 -10.45 63.14
CA ILE A 5 76.36 -11.47 62.85
C ILE A 5 74.91 -10.84 62.98
N ALA A 6 74.72 -9.98 63.98
CA ALA A 6 73.42 -9.31 64.15
C ALA A 6 73.07 -8.33 63.00
N ILE A 7 74.03 -7.54 62.51
CA ILE A 7 73.91 -6.65 61.39
C ILE A 7 73.59 -7.43 60.09
N GLY A 8 74.33 -8.52 59.86
CA GLY A 8 74.13 -9.42 58.69
C GLY A 8 72.68 -10.02 58.66
N ALA A 9 72.25 -10.53 59.83
CA ALA A 9 70.86 -11.09 59.95
C ALA A 9 69.79 -10.04 59.70
N THR A 10 69.98 -8.83 60.23
CA THR A 10 69.00 -7.74 60.00
C THR A 10 68.89 -7.31 58.54
N VAL A 11 70.04 -7.25 57.84
CA VAL A 11 70.10 -6.91 56.40
C VAL A 11 69.36 -7.98 55.56
N VAL A 12 69.56 -9.27 55.87
CA VAL A 12 68.91 -10.38 55.17
C VAL A 12 67.40 -10.38 55.42
N ILE A 13 66.96 -10.16 56.66
CA ILE A 13 65.55 -10.07 56.98
C ILE A 13 64.91 -8.88 56.25
N LEU A 14 65.56 -7.73 56.22
CA LEU A 14 65.06 -6.54 55.51
C LEU A 14 64.97 -6.81 54.01
N ALA A 15 65.96 -7.46 53.40
CA ALA A 15 65.93 -7.84 52.00
C ALA A 15 64.81 -8.81 51.70
N LEU A 16 64.57 -9.83 52.54
CA LEU A 16 63.44 -10.73 52.40
C LEU A 16 62.10 -10.02 52.53
N VAL A 17 61.95 -9.11 53.47
CA VAL A 17 60.73 -8.32 53.59
C VAL A 17 60.47 -7.52 52.32
N ILE A 18 61.45 -6.83 51.79
CA ILE A 18 61.32 -6.06 50.55
C ILE A 18 60.98 -6.96 49.35
N CYS A 19 61.48 -8.14 49.27
CA CYS A 19 61.23 -9.09 48.16
C CYS A 19 59.82 -9.72 48.22
N PHE A 20 59.30 -9.98 49.41
CA PHE A 20 58.08 -10.76 49.59
C PHE A 20 56.84 -9.95 50.05
N VAL A 21 57.05 -8.72 50.50
CA VAL A 21 55.90 -7.84 50.80
C VAL A 21 55.40 -7.17 49.51
N PRO A 22 54.09 -7.12 49.26
CA PRO A 22 53.53 -6.52 48.04
C PRO A 22 53.60 -4.97 48.09
N LEU A 23 54.74 -4.46 47.63
CA LEU A 23 55.07 -3.02 47.65
C LEU A 23 54.92 -2.34 46.28
N VAL A 24 54.95 -3.13 45.19
CA VAL A 24 54.87 -2.60 43.83
C VAL A 24 53.43 -2.65 43.32
N THR A 25 52.91 -1.53 42.79
CA THR A 25 51.60 -1.48 42.17
C THR A 25 51.75 -1.55 40.66
N VAL A 26 51.12 -2.52 40.04
CA VAL A 26 51.15 -2.73 38.57
C VAL A 26 49.72 -2.60 38.00
N PRO A 27 49.57 -1.94 36.86
CA PRO A 27 48.30 -1.92 36.15
C PRO A 27 48.06 -3.26 35.47
N TYR A 28 46.81 -3.66 35.39
CA TYR A 28 46.34 -4.75 34.53
C TYR A 28 44.98 -4.40 33.95
N GLU A 29 44.67 -4.88 32.78
CA GLU A 29 43.40 -4.60 32.11
C GLU A 29 42.38 -5.69 32.43
N VAL A 30 41.17 -5.29 32.71
CA VAL A 30 40.00 -6.13 32.95
C VAL A 30 38.93 -5.71 32.00
N THR A 31 38.34 -6.68 31.31
CA THR A 31 37.12 -6.45 30.51
C THR A 31 35.93 -6.47 31.44
N VAL A 32 35.21 -5.38 31.49
CA VAL A 32 33.98 -5.22 32.31
C VAL A 32 32.77 -5.02 31.41
N ASP A 33 31.76 -5.84 31.67
CA ASP A 33 30.47 -5.67 31.01
C ASP A 33 29.70 -4.51 31.65
N TYR A 34 29.14 -3.63 30.82
CA TYR A 34 28.25 -2.57 31.26
C TYR A 34 27.00 -2.53 30.38
N GLN A 35 25.89 -2.04 30.92
CA GLN A 35 24.65 -1.84 30.19
C GLN A 35 24.65 -0.45 29.57
N ASP A 36 24.31 -0.40 28.30
CA ASP A 36 24.14 0.82 27.53
C ASP A 36 22.75 0.84 26.92
N THR A 37 22.21 2.02 26.62
CA THR A 37 20.89 2.16 25.96
C THR A 37 21.13 2.56 24.52
N GLU A 38 20.63 1.73 23.60
CA GLU A 38 20.69 1.97 22.16
C GLU A 38 19.31 2.30 21.64
N THR A 39 19.21 3.41 20.90
CA THR A 39 18.00 3.79 20.18
C THR A 39 17.98 3.11 18.82
N TYR A 40 16.84 2.54 18.46
CA TYR A 40 16.59 1.98 17.15
C TYR A 40 15.19 2.36 16.66
N TYR A 41 14.95 2.25 15.36
CA TYR A 41 13.67 2.52 14.75
C TYR A 41 13.03 1.22 14.31
N GLU A 42 11.73 1.11 14.54
CA GLU A 42 10.91 -0.02 14.12
C GLU A 42 9.68 0.48 13.39
N ASP A 43 9.34 -0.18 12.28
CA ASP A 43 8.15 0.15 11.51
C ASP A 43 6.92 -0.45 12.21
N GLU A 44 6.05 0.41 12.72
CA GLU A 44 4.77 0.02 13.32
C GLU A 44 3.62 0.27 12.35
N PRO A 45 2.75 -0.75 12.10
CA PRO A 45 1.58 -0.57 11.27
C PRO A 45 0.55 0.30 11.97
N TYR A 46 -0.13 1.14 11.20
CA TYR A 46 -1.30 1.89 11.64
C TYR A 46 -2.35 1.94 10.54
N GLU A 47 -3.61 2.04 10.91
CA GLU A 47 -4.70 2.21 9.95
C GLU A 47 -4.85 3.68 9.57
N ALA A 48 -5.00 3.93 8.26
CA ALA A 48 -5.27 5.25 7.70
C ALA A 48 -6.42 5.14 6.71
N THR A 49 -7.28 6.16 6.67
CA THR A 49 -8.32 6.28 5.66
C THR A 49 -7.77 7.03 4.45
N GLU A 50 -7.96 6.45 3.27
CA GLU A 50 -7.65 7.09 1.99
C GLU A 50 -8.92 7.24 1.17
N THR A 51 -9.11 8.42 0.57
CA THR A 51 -10.13 8.64 -0.44
C THR A 51 -9.61 8.22 -1.81
N TYR A 52 -10.47 7.59 -2.61
CA TYR A 52 -10.20 7.27 -4.00
C TYR A 52 -11.45 7.50 -4.84
N THR A 53 -11.28 7.76 -6.13
CA THR A 53 -12.39 7.93 -7.05
C THR A 53 -12.64 6.62 -7.81
N GLU A 54 -13.86 6.13 -7.72
CA GLU A 54 -14.34 5.00 -8.52
C GLU A 54 -15.20 5.51 -9.67
N THR A 55 -14.96 5.01 -10.88
CA THR A 55 -15.77 5.32 -12.04
C THR A 55 -16.95 4.35 -12.11
N VAL A 56 -18.16 4.90 -12.07
CA VAL A 56 -19.41 4.14 -12.14
C VAL A 56 -20.26 4.64 -13.30
N PRO A 57 -21.09 3.78 -13.93
CA PRO A 57 -22.03 4.23 -14.94
C PRO A 57 -23.07 5.18 -14.32
N LEU A 58 -23.61 6.07 -15.15
CA LEU A 58 -24.75 6.91 -14.80
C LEU A 58 -26.01 6.06 -14.69
N ASP A 59 -26.86 6.40 -13.73
CA ASP A 59 -28.16 5.76 -13.57
C ASP A 59 -29.16 6.31 -14.60
N TYR A 60 -29.90 5.41 -15.23
CA TYR A 60 -30.94 5.75 -16.20
C TYR A 60 -32.15 4.82 -16.14
N GLU A 61 -33.24 5.26 -16.71
CA GLU A 61 -34.44 4.48 -16.92
C GLU A 61 -34.90 4.58 -18.37
N VAL A 62 -35.30 3.47 -18.96
CA VAL A 62 -36.00 3.45 -20.26
C VAL A 62 -37.51 3.61 -19.97
N VAL A 63 -38.01 4.83 -20.10
CA VAL A 63 -39.38 5.18 -19.71
C VAL A 63 -40.41 4.79 -20.76
N LYS A 64 -39.96 4.64 -22.01
CA LYS A 64 -40.87 4.26 -23.11
C LYS A 64 -40.11 3.57 -24.24
N THR A 65 -40.73 2.56 -24.79
CA THR A 65 -40.34 1.93 -26.06
C THR A 65 -41.54 1.76 -26.94
N GLU A 66 -41.46 2.19 -28.19
CA GLU A 66 -42.52 2.04 -29.20
C GLU A 66 -41.92 1.49 -30.47
N ALA A 67 -42.64 0.58 -31.09
CA ALA A 67 -42.35 0.10 -32.42
C ALA A 67 -43.64 0.08 -33.23
N GLY A 68 -43.60 0.59 -34.45
CA GLY A 68 -44.74 0.72 -35.30
C GLY A 68 -44.37 0.82 -36.77
N ILE A 69 -45.36 1.02 -37.61
CA ILE A 69 -45.22 1.19 -39.05
C ILE A 69 -45.75 2.59 -39.40
N GLU A 70 -44.91 3.39 -40.08
CA GLU A 70 -45.31 4.67 -40.68
C GLU A 70 -45.36 4.52 -42.21
N GLY A 71 -46.58 4.43 -42.77
CA GLY A 71 -46.74 4.01 -44.16
C GLY A 71 -46.38 2.55 -44.34
N THR A 72 -45.27 2.25 -45.00
CA THR A 72 -44.69 0.91 -45.13
C THR A 72 -43.38 0.69 -44.37
N THR A 73 -42.90 1.74 -43.67
CA THR A 73 -41.58 1.77 -43.04
C THR A 73 -41.66 1.41 -41.56
N PRO A 74 -40.91 0.45 -41.05
CA PRO A 74 -40.78 0.20 -39.62
C PRO A 74 -40.07 1.35 -38.91
N VAL A 75 -40.60 1.75 -37.77
CA VAL A 75 -40.04 2.82 -36.92
C VAL A 75 -40.00 2.33 -35.49
N VAL A 76 -38.85 2.54 -34.84
CA VAL A 76 -38.63 2.21 -33.43
C VAL A 76 -38.19 3.44 -32.67
N THR A 77 -38.83 3.70 -31.54
CA THR A 77 -38.54 4.84 -30.67
C THR A 77 -38.26 4.35 -29.26
N VAL A 78 -37.17 4.83 -28.66
CA VAL A 78 -36.80 4.60 -27.27
C VAL A 78 -36.61 5.93 -26.56
N VAL A 79 -37.25 6.09 -25.40
CA VAL A 79 -37.13 7.27 -24.55
C VAL A 79 -36.33 6.89 -23.30
N VAL A 80 -35.22 7.57 -23.09
CA VAL A 80 -34.32 7.38 -21.95
C VAL A 80 -34.40 8.59 -21.04
N GLN A 81 -34.51 8.37 -19.74
CA GLN A 81 -34.42 9.38 -18.70
C GLN A 81 -33.13 9.24 -17.91
N ASN A 82 -32.38 10.33 -17.73
CA ASN A 82 -31.26 10.38 -16.80
C ASN A 82 -31.81 10.43 -15.36
N MET A 83 -31.58 9.37 -14.60
CA MET A 83 -31.95 9.26 -13.18
C MET A 83 -30.85 9.73 -12.23
N ASP A 84 -29.72 10.11 -12.79
CA ASP A 84 -28.58 10.58 -12.02
C ASP A 84 -28.68 12.07 -11.65
N THR A 85 -27.87 12.49 -10.68
CA THR A 85 -27.79 13.90 -10.23
C THR A 85 -26.83 14.73 -11.07
N VAL A 86 -26.12 14.11 -12.02
CA VAL A 86 -25.19 14.77 -12.94
C VAL A 86 -25.59 14.55 -14.39
N SER A 87 -25.24 15.51 -15.24
CA SER A 87 -25.45 15.39 -16.69
C SER A 87 -24.47 14.35 -17.29
N GLY A 88 -24.90 13.70 -18.35
CA GLY A 88 -24.06 12.84 -19.13
C GLY A 88 -24.63 12.40 -20.45
N THR A 89 -23.83 11.72 -21.24
CA THR A 89 -24.17 11.19 -22.55
C THR A 89 -24.64 9.74 -22.43
N PHE A 90 -25.76 9.45 -23.07
CA PHE A 90 -26.33 8.11 -23.18
C PHE A 90 -26.38 7.73 -24.66
N THR A 91 -25.72 6.63 -24.99
CA THR A 91 -25.71 6.12 -26.36
C THR A 91 -26.79 5.05 -26.50
N VAL A 92 -27.77 5.30 -27.34
CA VAL A 92 -28.88 4.36 -27.65
C VAL A 92 -28.60 3.69 -28.98
N HIS A 93 -28.39 2.41 -28.93
CA HIS A 93 -28.22 1.55 -30.11
C HIS A 93 -29.57 0.96 -30.48
N LEU A 94 -30.03 1.23 -31.68
CA LEU A 94 -31.29 0.73 -32.21
C LEU A 94 -31.03 -0.17 -33.41
N SER A 95 -31.67 -1.33 -33.45
CA SER A 95 -31.60 -2.19 -34.63
C SER A 95 -32.95 -2.69 -35.06
N ILE A 96 -33.22 -2.62 -36.36
CA ILE A 96 -34.39 -3.19 -37.03
C ILE A 96 -33.90 -4.28 -37.97
N ARG A 97 -34.47 -5.48 -37.85
CA ARG A 97 -34.14 -6.65 -38.68
C ARG A 97 -35.35 -7.05 -39.46
N SER A 98 -35.21 -7.30 -40.75
CA SER A 98 -36.26 -7.74 -41.62
C SER A 98 -35.89 -9.07 -42.27
N ASN A 99 -36.84 -9.97 -42.40
CA ASN A 99 -36.74 -11.22 -43.10
C ASN A 99 -37.66 -11.18 -44.31
N ILE A 100 -37.10 -11.14 -45.51
CA ILE A 100 -37.88 -11.06 -46.74
C ILE A 100 -38.17 -12.49 -47.24
N TRP A 101 -39.45 -12.92 -47.16
CA TRP A 101 -40.01 -14.11 -47.81
C TRP A 101 -39.20 -15.39 -47.73
N GLY A 102 -38.81 -15.82 -46.52
CA GLY A 102 -38.15 -17.12 -46.31
C GLY A 102 -36.76 -17.24 -46.92
N GLN A 103 -36.20 -16.23 -47.52
CA GLN A 103 -34.80 -16.15 -47.89
C GLN A 103 -34.02 -15.54 -46.71
N LEU A 104 -32.84 -16.14 -46.43
CA LEU A 104 -31.93 -15.68 -45.39
C LEU A 104 -31.23 -14.31 -45.68
N ILE A 105 -31.98 -13.39 -46.27
CA ILE A 105 -31.52 -12.02 -46.52
C ILE A 105 -32.03 -11.20 -45.34
N TYR A 106 -31.14 -11.05 -44.35
CA TYR A 106 -31.36 -10.15 -43.22
C TYR A 106 -30.98 -8.76 -43.64
N PHE A 107 -31.96 -7.87 -43.79
CA PHE A 107 -31.71 -6.44 -43.71
C PHE A 107 -31.52 -6.13 -42.23
N LEU A 108 -30.36 -5.57 -41.88
CA LEU A 108 -30.06 -5.03 -40.57
C LEU A 108 -29.87 -3.54 -40.74
N ASP A 109 -30.87 -2.78 -40.29
CA ASP A 109 -30.71 -1.34 -40.10
C ASP A 109 -30.29 -1.11 -38.65
N TYR A 110 -29.14 -0.47 -38.51
CA TYR A 110 -28.53 -0.18 -37.22
C TYR A 110 -28.29 1.34 -37.13
N ASP A 111 -28.81 1.95 -36.08
CA ASP A 111 -28.61 3.36 -35.81
C ASP A 111 -28.11 3.55 -34.36
N GLU A 112 -27.27 4.54 -34.18
CA GLU A 112 -26.66 4.93 -32.92
C GLU A 112 -26.99 6.41 -32.67
N LYS A 113 -27.65 6.71 -31.54
CA LYS A 113 -28.02 8.06 -31.13
C LYS A 113 -27.39 8.41 -29.80
N GLU A 114 -26.63 9.48 -29.80
CA GLU A 114 -26.12 10.08 -28.58
C GLU A 114 -27.14 11.08 -28.02
N LEU A 115 -27.44 10.94 -26.73
CA LEU A 115 -28.37 11.79 -25.99
C LEU A 115 -27.64 12.45 -24.83
N ASP A 116 -27.39 13.74 -24.91
CA ASP A 116 -26.80 14.51 -23.80
C ASP A 116 -27.94 14.97 -22.87
N LEU A 117 -28.03 14.34 -21.70
CA LEU A 117 -29.16 14.53 -20.78
C LEU A 117 -28.66 15.10 -19.44
N GLY A 118 -29.31 16.20 -19.01
CA GLY A 118 -29.17 16.70 -17.64
C GLY A 118 -29.92 15.83 -16.63
N PRO A 119 -29.75 16.09 -15.32
CA PRO A 119 -30.46 15.38 -14.27
C PRO A 119 -31.96 15.42 -14.47
N GLY A 120 -32.63 14.25 -14.46
CA GLY A 120 -34.06 14.08 -14.64
C GLY A 120 -34.55 14.36 -16.06
N GLN A 121 -33.70 14.75 -16.98
CA GLN A 121 -34.08 15.06 -18.37
C GLN A 121 -34.33 13.77 -19.15
N MET A 122 -35.31 13.83 -20.06
CA MET A 122 -35.63 12.76 -21.02
C MET A 122 -35.09 13.10 -22.40
N GLY A 123 -34.62 12.07 -23.10
CA GLY A 123 -34.21 12.13 -24.50
C GLY A 123 -34.84 11.01 -25.30
N THR A 124 -35.02 11.24 -26.60
CA THR A 124 -35.65 10.28 -27.52
C THR A 124 -34.68 9.90 -28.62
N ALA A 125 -34.50 8.60 -28.79
CA ALA A 125 -33.79 8.03 -29.92
C ALA A 125 -34.80 7.32 -30.82
N THR A 126 -34.77 7.61 -32.14
CA THR A 126 -35.65 6.98 -33.12
C THR A 126 -34.81 6.44 -34.27
N ASN A 127 -35.08 5.20 -34.65
CA ASN A 127 -34.56 4.59 -35.87
C ASN A 127 -35.70 4.29 -36.84
N ARG A 128 -35.43 4.49 -38.15
CA ARG A 128 -36.36 4.33 -39.22
C ARG A 128 -35.72 3.52 -40.36
N ALA A 129 -36.23 2.34 -40.63
CA ALA A 129 -35.67 1.45 -41.66
C ALA A 129 -36.37 1.72 -43.01
N ASP A 130 -35.95 2.75 -43.70
CA ASP A 130 -36.60 3.21 -44.98
C ASP A 130 -36.45 2.18 -46.12
N ASP A 131 -35.46 1.31 -46.04
CA ASP A 131 -35.23 0.24 -47.05
C ASP A 131 -36.04 -1.05 -46.80
N VAL A 132 -36.88 -1.06 -45.73
CA VAL A 132 -37.70 -2.18 -45.32
C VAL A 132 -39.17 -1.91 -45.58
N ASN A 133 -39.80 -2.77 -46.38
CA ASN A 133 -41.27 -2.73 -46.53
C ASN A 133 -41.90 -3.69 -45.50
N ALA A 134 -42.50 -3.13 -44.46
CA ALA A 134 -43.14 -3.89 -43.39
C ALA A 134 -44.37 -4.71 -43.81
N GLU A 135 -44.99 -4.39 -44.93
CA GLU A 135 -46.12 -5.16 -45.48
C GLU A 135 -45.68 -6.44 -46.18
N GLU A 136 -44.43 -6.44 -46.66
CA GLU A 136 -43.85 -7.56 -47.45
C GLU A 136 -42.86 -8.42 -46.67
N SER A 137 -42.61 -8.10 -45.41
CA SER A 137 -41.58 -8.76 -44.58
C SER A 137 -41.98 -8.89 -43.11
N ASP A 138 -41.55 -9.99 -42.50
CA ASP A 138 -41.52 -10.09 -41.04
C ASP A 138 -40.36 -9.26 -40.49
N TRP A 139 -40.64 -8.38 -39.53
CA TRP A 139 -39.61 -7.57 -38.94
C TRP A 139 -39.58 -7.71 -37.42
N SER A 140 -38.43 -7.47 -36.84
CA SER A 140 -38.16 -7.44 -35.41
C SER A 140 -37.18 -6.31 -35.06
N TRP A 141 -37.15 -5.95 -33.81
CA TRP A 141 -36.28 -4.88 -33.35
C TRP A 141 -35.65 -5.19 -32.01
N SER A 142 -34.58 -4.49 -31.72
CA SER A 142 -33.91 -4.53 -30.42
C SER A 142 -33.23 -3.18 -30.14
N TYR A 143 -32.96 -2.94 -28.86
CA TYR A 143 -32.20 -1.79 -28.44
C TYR A 143 -31.24 -2.14 -27.34
N ASN A 144 -30.20 -1.32 -27.15
CA ASN A 144 -29.32 -1.32 -26.02
C ASN A 144 -28.98 0.13 -25.65
N VAL A 145 -28.84 0.42 -24.37
CA VAL A 145 -28.43 1.74 -23.88
C VAL A 145 -27.11 1.60 -23.16
N THR A 146 -26.14 2.39 -23.57
CA THR A 146 -24.85 2.53 -22.91
C THR A 146 -24.81 3.89 -22.21
N ALA A 147 -24.75 3.89 -20.88
CA ALA A 147 -24.64 5.10 -20.09
C ALA A 147 -23.19 5.60 -20.03
N GLY A 148 -23.00 6.90 -20.04
CA GLY A 148 -21.75 7.53 -19.65
C GLY A 148 -21.38 7.20 -18.20
N THR A 149 -20.25 7.71 -17.75
CA THR A 149 -19.75 7.40 -16.41
C THR A 149 -19.54 8.66 -15.57
N LYS A 150 -19.58 8.50 -14.24
CA LYS A 150 -19.23 9.53 -13.25
C LYS A 150 -18.19 9.00 -12.27
N GLY A 151 -17.40 9.92 -11.72
CA GLY A 151 -16.53 9.63 -10.59
C GLY A 151 -17.27 9.72 -9.26
N VAL A 152 -17.17 8.69 -8.44
CA VAL A 152 -17.71 8.68 -7.07
C VAL A 152 -16.56 8.55 -6.10
N GLU A 153 -16.45 9.49 -5.17
CA GLU A 153 -15.47 9.40 -4.08
C GLU A 153 -15.89 8.32 -3.09
N LYS A 154 -14.95 7.44 -2.80
CA LYS A 154 -15.08 6.39 -1.78
C LYS A 154 -13.91 6.42 -0.83
N GLU A 155 -14.14 5.92 0.36
CA GLU A 155 -13.10 5.75 1.37
C GLU A 155 -12.73 4.28 1.52
N ARG A 156 -11.45 4.04 1.74
CA ARG A 156 -10.93 2.72 2.12
C ARG A 156 -9.96 2.83 3.27
N THR A 157 -9.97 1.85 4.15
CA THR A 157 -8.95 1.70 5.18
C THR A 157 -7.73 0.99 4.58
N VAL A 158 -6.56 1.58 4.76
CA VAL A 158 -5.29 1.03 4.33
C VAL A 158 -4.33 0.95 5.51
N THR A 159 -3.51 -0.10 5.54
CA THR A 159 -2.44 -0.21 6.52
C THR A 159 -1.22 0.55 6.02
N LYS A 160 -0.79 1.55 6.77
CA LYS A 160 0.46 2.29 6.56
C LYS A 160 1.45 1.95 7.66
N TYR A 161 2.73 2.23 7.42
CA TYR A 161 3.80 2.02 8.39
C TYR A 161 4.41 3.37 8.76
N ARG A 162 4.69 3.54 10.05
CA ARG A 162 5.44 4.68 10.58
C ARG A 162 6.63 4.17 11.35
N GLN A 163 7.72 4.89 11.27
CA GLN A 163 8.90 4.62 12.10
C GLN A 163 8.67 5.14 13.51
N VAL A 164 8.78 4.24 14.47
CA VAL A 164 8.68 4.55 15.90
C VAL A 164 10.03 4.32 16.54
N GLU A 165 10.49 5.34 17.27
CA GLU A 165 11.73 5.25 18.02
C GLU A 165 11.53 4.37 19.26
N LYS A 166 12.38 3.36 19.38
CA LYS A 166 12.41 2.44 20.52
C LYS A 166 13.79 2.41 21.14
N GLN A 167 13.84 2.05 22.40
CA GLN A 167 15.08 1.87 23.15
C GLN A 167 15.23 0.44 23.60
N ARG A 168 16.44 -0.08 23.47
CA ARG A 168 16.82 -1.38 24.01
C ARG A 168 18.07 -1.27 24.84
N THR A 169 18.15 -2.07 25.89
CA THR A 169 19.37 -2.22 26.67
C THR A 169 20.28 -3.22 25.98
N VAL A 170 21.52 -2.83 25.72
CA VAL A 170 22.56 -3.67 25.15
C VAL A 170 23.72 -3.79 26.14
N THR A 171 24.26 -5.00 26.26
CA THR A 171 25.48 -5.21 27.05
C THR A 171 26.68 -4.94 26.18
N ARG A 172 27.51 -4.00 26.58
CA ARG A 172 28.78 -3.65 25.94
C ARG A 172 29.93 -3.97 26.85
N GLN A 173 31.11 -4.14 26.28
CA GLN A 173 32.34 -4.39 27.01
C GLN A 173 33.26 -3.20 26.90
N ARG A 174 33.85 -2.84 28.02
CA ARG A 174 34.94 -1.86 28.06
C ARG A 174 36.11 -2.42 28.82
N GLN A 175 37.32 -2.01 28.44
CA GLN A 175 38.52 -2.30 29.19
C GLN A 175 38.70 -1.27 30.30
N GLU A 176 38.89 -1.73 31.51
CA GLU A 176 39.21 -0.91 32.66
C GLU A 176 40.58 -1.27 33.19
N THR A 177 41.41 -0.26 33.45
CA THR A 177 42.72 -0.47 34.07
C THR A 177 42.54 -0.58 35.58
N HIS A 178 42.78 -1.75 36.11
CA HIS A 178 42.81 -2.02 37.52
C HIS A 178 44.27 -2.09 38.00
N TYR A 179 44.44 -1.89 39.28
CA TYR A 179 45.78 -1.91 39.89
C TYR A 179 45.85 -2.99 40.94
N LYS A 180 46.89 -3.83 40.87
CA LYS A 180 47.19 -4.83 41.91
C LYS A 180 48.54 -4.59 42.52
N ARG A 181 48.66 -4.90 43.78
CA ARG A 181 49.96 -4.88 44.47
C ARG A 181 50.62 -6.25 44.29
N ILE A 182 51.89 -6.22 43.88
CA ILE A 182 52.71 -7.41 43.71
C ILE A 182 54.00 -7.27 44.49
N THR A 183 54.71 -8.38 44.76
CA THR A 183 56.00 -8.34 45.38
C THR A 183 57.05 -7.78 44.40
N LEU A 184 58.13 -7.27 44.91
CA LEU A 184 59.29 -6.84 44.09
C LEU A 184 59.86 -8.01 43.27
N LEU A 185 59.84 -9.19 43.85
CA LEU A 185 60.35 -10.40 43.18
C LEU A 185 59.43 -10.73 41.95
N ASP A 186 58.09 -10.72 42.11
CA ASP A 186 57.15 -10.98 41.01
C ASP A 186 57.29 -9.91 39.92
N TYR A 187 57.50 -8.65 40.30
CA TYR A 187 57.72 -7.58 39.35
C TYR A 187 58.96 -7.81 38.48
N LEU A 188 60.06 -8.14 39.10
CA LEU A 188 61.34 -8.41 38.39
C LEU A 188 61.32 -9.67 37.48
N LEU A 189 60.51 -10.65 37.84
CA LEU A 189 60.39 -11.89 37.07
C LEU A 189 59.40 -11.77 35.87
N HIS A 190 58.34 -10.97 35.97
CA HIS A 190 57.22 -11.00 34.99
C HIS A 190 56.96 -9.68 34.26
N TYR A 191 57.56 -8.54 34.72
CA TYR A 191 57.27 -7.19 34.17
C TYR A 191 58.52 -6.45 33.70
N ARG A 192 59.61 -7.15 33.41
CA ARG A 192 60.86 -6.55 32.93
C ARG A 192 61.04 -6.67 31.42
#